data_92b7f7bab349e9c58f8849e5cd7af84f
#
_entry.id   92b7f7bab349e9c58f8849e5cd7af84f
#
_cell.length_a   1.000
_cell.length_b   1.000
_cell.length_c   1.000
_cell.angle_alpha   90.00
_cell.angle_beta   90.00
_cell.angle_gamma   90.00
#
_symmetry.space_group_name_H-M   'P 1'
#
loop_
_entity.id
_entity.type
_entity.pdbx_description
1 polymer ?
#
loop_
_entity_poly.entity_id
_entity_poly.type
_entity_poly.pdbx_seq_one_letter_code
_entity_poly.pdbx_strand_id
1 'polypeptide(L)'
;MINIKWFGHSCFKITSNKGIVVVTDPFDPTVGYSPLDIEADIVTSSHSHYDHNYFKAIKGDFKIIDKPKEYNVKDIIIKGVRTFHDNVYGTKRGKNIVFLINMDGIKLCHLGDLGHTLTDKQLEEIGKVDVLFIPVGGYYTINNEEAVKVVKQLNPKLTIPMHFKTPEIDFPITDEKNFLKELNGRKISSNNIDVDSAFLKTEKV
;
A
#
# COMPACT_ATOMS: atom_id res chain seq x y z
N MET A 1 0.59 -6.68 -18.04
CA MET A 1 1.54 -5.73 -17.46
C MET A 1 0.75 -4.64 -16.78
N ILE A 2 1.06 -4.34 -15.51
CA ILE A 2 0.49 -3.22 -14.76
C ILE A 2 1.57 -2.16 -14.58
N ASN A 3 1.14 -0.90 -14.46
CA ASN A 3 2.03 0.21 -14.13
C ASN A 3 1.74 0.65 -12.68
N ILE A 4 2.78 0.81 -11.85
CA ILE A 4 2.68 1.26 -10.45
C ILE A 4 3.45 2.56 -10.33
N LYS A 5 2.79 3.64 -9.92
CA LYS A 5 3.41 4.94 -9.68
C LYS A 5 3.16 5.40 -8.24
N TRP A 6 4.23 5.71 -7.51
CA TRP A 6 4.18 6.27 -6.17
C TRP A 6 4.06 7.79 -6.20
N PHE A 7 3.16 8.34 -5.41
CA PHE A 7 2.94 9.78 -5.29
C PHE A 7 3.40 10.35 -3.94
N GLY A 8 3.92 9.51 -3.07
CA GLY A 8 4.31 9.85 -1.72
C GLY A 8 3.46 9.13 -0.67
N HIS A 9 3.94 9.08 0.56
CA HIS A 9 3.27 8.45 1.69
C HIS A 9 2.81 7.02 1.39
N SER A 10 1.52 6.74 1.49
CA SER A 10 0.90 5.45 1.12
C SER A 10 0.10 5.53 -0.19
N CYS A 11 0.27 6.60 -0.98
CA CYS A 11 -0.51 6.83 -2.18
C CYS A 11 0.18 6.27 -3.44
N PHE A 12 -0.47 5.30 -4.06
CA PHE A 12 -0.06 4.72 -5.34
C PHE A 12 -1.17 4.84 -6.37
N LYS A 13 -0.78 5.11 -7.62
CA LYS A 13 -1.62 4.92 -8.80
C LYS A 13 -1.21 3.61 -9.47
N ILE A 14 -2.15 2.69 -9.62
CA ILE A 14 -1.95 1.39 -10.24
C ILE A 14 -2.83 1.34 -11.49
N THR A 15 -2.20 1.17 -12.65
CA THR A 15 -2.90 1.16 -13.94
C THR A 15 -2.83 -0.22 -14.57
N SER A 16 -3.98 -0.78 -14.92
CA SER A 16 -4.08 -2.06 -15.60
C SER A 16 -3.69 -1.97 -17.09
N ASN A 17 -3.51 -3.12 -17.74
CA ASN A 17 -3.28 -3.19 -19.19
C ASN A 17 -4.45 -2.67 -20.03
N LYS A 18 -5.66 -2.60 -19.43
CA LYS A 18 -6.87 -2.04 -20.05
C LYS A 18 -7.06 -0.54 -19.76
N GLY A 19 -6.11 0.10 -19.05
CA GLY A 19 -6.19 1.50 -18.64
C GLY A 19 -7.05 1.77 -17.41
N ILE A 20 -7.55 0.75 -16.68
CA ILE A 20 -8.29 0.93 -15.44
C ILE A 20 -7.33 1.39 -14.34
N VAL A 21 -7.69 2.46 -13.65
CA VAL A 21 -6.87 3.11 -12.63
C VAL A 21 -7.41 2.88 -11.23
N VAL A 22 -6.59 2.30 -10.37
CA VAL A 22 -6.81 2.22 -8.91
C VAL A 22 -5.85 3.18 -8.22
N VAL A 23 -6.37 4.01 -7.31
CA VAL A 23 -5.55 4.86 -6.43
C VAL A 23 -5.73 4.38 -5.00
N THR A 24 -4.61 4.23 -4.27
CA THR A 24 -4.63 3.85 -2.86
C THR A 24 -4.36 5.06 -1.97
N ASP A 25 -5.07 5.14 -0.85
CA ASP A 25 -4.83 6.06 0.27
C ASP A 25 -4.41 7.49 -0.13
N PRO A 26 -5.26 8.25 -0.85
CA PRO A 26 -4.94 9.62 -1.25
C PRO A 26 -4.83 10.53 -0.02
N PHE A 27 -3.80 11.37 0.02
CA PHE A 27 -3.47 12.24 1.14
C PHE A 27 -3.85 13.70 0.91
N ASP A 28 -4.10 14.41 2.02
CA ASP A 28 -4.23 15.86 2.04
C ASP A 28 -2.87 16.54 1.78
N PRO A 29 -2.79 17.61 0.98
CA PRO A 29 -1.52 18.31 0.69
C PRO A 29 -0.76 18.81 1.94
N THR A 30 -1.44 18.97 3.07
CA THR A 30 -0.80 19.36 4.35
C THR A 30 0.16 18.29 4.89
N VAL A 31 0.16 17.07 4.34
CA VAL A 31 1.16 16.03 4.63
C VAL A 31 2.56 16.47 4.20
N GLY A 32 2.68 17.33 3.18
CA GLY A 32 3.94 17.89 2.71
C GLY A 32 4.31 17.55 1.26
N TYR A 33 3.71 16.53 0.68
CA TYR A 33 3.88 16.20 -0.74
C TYR A 33 3.11 17.16 -1.65
N SER A 34 3.51 17.23 -2.91
CA SER A 34 2.78 17.98 -3.94
C SER A 34 1.30 17.54 -4.00
N PRO A 35 0.37 18.47 -4.24
CA PRO A 35 -1.04 18.14 -4.41
C PRO A 35 -1.23 17.07 -5.47
N LEU A 36 -2.11 16.11 -5.18
CA LEU A 36 -2.44 15.04 -6.11
C LEU A 36 -3.28 15.63 -7.27
N ASP A 37 -2.93 15.25 -8.49
CA ASP A 37 -3.70 15.52 -9.70
C ASP A 37 -3.82 14.20 -10.48
N ILE A 38 -4.77 13.36 -10.04
CA ILE A 38 -4.92 11.97 -10.50
C ILE A 38 -6.38 11.75 -10.87
N GLU A 39 -6.61 11.21 -12.06
CA GLU A 39 -7.89 10.65 -12.45
C GLU A 39 -7.90 9.15 -12.16
N ALA A 40 -9.01 8.65 -11.59
CA ALA A 40 -9.15 7.26 -11.17
C ALA A 40 -10.52 6.67 -11.51
N ASP A 41 -10.58 5.34 -11.57
CA ASP A 41 -11.82 4.54 -11.64
C ASP A 41 -12.20 4.01 -10.26
N ILE A 42 -11.20 3.72 -9.43
CA ILE A 42 -11.37 3.14 -8.10
C ILE A 42 -10.39 3.84 -7.14
N VAL A 43 -10.89 4.17 -5.95
CA VAL A 43 -10.04 4.70 -4.87
C VAL A 43 -10.25 3.86 -3.62
N THR A 44 -9.15 3.34 -3.05
CA THR A 44 -9.20 2.64 -1.76
C THR A 44 -8.74 3.56 -0.63
N SER A 45 -9.33 3.43 0.55
CA SER A 45 -8.87 4.10 1.77
C SER A 45 -8.80 3.09 2.91
N SER A 46 -7.59 2.90 3.45
CA SER A 46 -7.34 1.94 4.53
C SER A 46 -7.98 2.35 5.84
N HIS A 47 -8.10 3.65 6.10
CA HIS A 47 -8.74 4.22 7.28
C HIS A 47 -9.03 5.73 7.08
N SER A 48 -9.65 6.36 8.08
CA SER A 48 -10.24 7.70 7.93
C SER A 48 -9.31 8.88 8.29
N HIS A 49 -8.01 8.67 8.48
CA HIS A 49 -7.09 9.78 8.71
C HIS A 49 -6.89 10.61 7.44
N TYR A 50 -6.64 11.91 7.60
CA TYR A 50 -6.57 12.90 6.52
C TYR A 50 -5.47 12.61 5.49
N ASP A 51 -4.45 11.88 5.90
CA ASP A 51 -3.32 11.45 5.10
C ASP A 51 -3.58 10.13 4.32
N HIS A 52 -4.82 9.57 4.40
CA HIS A 52 -5.22 8.32 3.71
C HIS A 52 -6.60 8.35 3.06
N ASN A 53 -7.41 9.42 3.24
CA ASN A 53 -8.78 9.46 2.73
C ASN A 53 -9.16 10.78 2.03
N TYR A 54 -8.20 11.50 1.50
CA TYR A 54 -8.46 12.79 0.87
C TYR A 54 -8.97 12.63 -0.57
N PHE A 55 -10.19 12.11 -0.71
CA PHE A 55 -10.84 11.84 -2.00
C PHE A 55 -11.02 13.07 -2.88
N LYS A 56 -11.05 14.28 -2.30
CA LYS A 56 -11.18 15.55 -3.02
C LYS A 56 -10.02 15.83 -3.99
N ALA A 57 -8.88 15.19 -3.78
CA ALA A 57 -7.72 15.29 -4.67
C ALA A 57 -7.83 14.42 -5.92
N ILE A 58 -8.82 13.53 -5.97
CA ILE A 58 -8.97 12.59 -7.08
C ILE A 58 -10.07 13.06 -8.03
N LYS A 59 -9.78 12.99 -9.32
CA LYS A 59 -10.69 13.35 -10.41
C LYS A 59 -11.35 12.12 -11.03
N GLY A 60 -12.41 12.34 -11.80
CA GLY A 60 -13.16 11.30 -12.51
C GLY A 60 -14.37 10.79 -11.72
N ASP A 61 -15.09 9.86 -12.34
CA ASP A 61 -16.21 9.13 -11.72
C ASP A 61 -15.67 7.81 -11.13
N PHE A 62 -15.24 7.86 -9.88
CA PHE A 62 -14.57 6.73 -9.24
C PHE A 62 -15.42 6.08 -8.14
N LYS A 63 -15.21 4.78 -7.95
CA LYS A 63 -15.79 4.02 -6.83
C LYS A 63 -14.87 4.11 -5.61
N ILE A 64 -15.39 4.60 -4.48
CA ILE A 64 -14.71 4.53 -3.18
C ILE A 64 -14.87 3.14 -2.58
N ILE A 65 -13.75 2.57 -2.10
CA ILE A 65 -13.69 1.30 -1.39
C ILE A 65 -12.96 1.53 -0.06
N ASP A 66 -13.74 1.61 1.01
CA ASP A 66 -13.32 1.93 2.40
C ASP A 66 -13.88 0.94 3.43
N LYS A 67 -14.34 -0.22 3.02
CA LYS A 67 -14.90 -1.26 3.90
C LYS A 67 -14.21 -2.61 3.70
N PRO A 68 -14.04 -3.42 4.77
CA PRO A 68 -13.40 -4.74 4.72
C PRO A 68 -14.37 -5.81 4.16
N LYS A 69 -14.61 -5.78 2.88
CA LYS A 69 -15.40 -6.77 2.11
C LYS A 69 -14.85 -6.88 0.70
N GLU A 70 -15.41 -7.78 -0.08
CA GLU A 70 -15.03 -7.99 -1.48
C GLU A 70 -15.87 -7.15 -2.43
N TYR A 71 -15.22 -6.63 -3.46
CA TYR A 71 -15.81 -5.83 -4.52
C TYR A 71 -15.29 -6.34 -5.87
N ASN A 72 -16.15 -6.28 -6.89
CA ASN A 72 -15.76 -6.44 -8.29
C ASN A 72 -16.16 -5.17 -9.03
N VAL A 73 -15.17 -4.43 -9.55
CA VAL A 73 -15.39 -3.17 -10.25
C VAL A 73 -14.53 -3.17 -11.51
N LYS A 74 -15.16 -3.07 -12.69
CA LYS A 74 -14.47 -3.08 -14.00
C LYS A 74 -13.46 -4.24 -14.14
N ASP A 75 -13.84 -5.45 -13.73
CA ASP A 75 -13.02 -6.68 -13.71
C ASP A 75 -11.83 -6.65 -12.72
N ILE A 76 -11.71 -5.63 -11.89
CA ILE A 76 -10.75 -5.59 -10.78
C ILE A 76 -11.43 -6.12 -9.53
N ILE A 77 -10.87 -7.17 -8.93
CA ILE A 77 -11.37 -7.73 -7.67
C ILE A 77 -10.56 -7.10 -6.53
N ILE A 78 -11.25 -6.45 -5.60
CA ILE A 78 -10.63 -5.83 -4.41
C ILE A 78 -11.27 -6.42 -3.16
N LYS A 79 -10.44 -6.98 -2.28
CA LYS A 79 -10.88 -7.53 -1.00
C LYS A 79 -10.22 -6.77 0.14
N GLY A 80 -11.01 -6.28 1.10
CA GLY A 80 -10.52 -5.67 2.33
C GLY A 80 -10.45 -6.68 3.47
N VAL A 81 -9.31 -6.74 4.16
CA VAL A 81 -9.07 -7.54 5.37
C VAL A 81 -8.90 -6.63 6.57
N ARG A 82 -9.61 -6.94 7.67
CA ARG A 82 -9.55 -6.12 8.90
C ARG A 82 -8.23 -6.29 9.62
N THR A 83 -7.60 -5.18 9.93
CA THR A 83 -6.42 -5.09 10.79
C THR A 83 -6.53 -3.87 11.71
N PHE A 84 -5.46 -3.53 12.41
CA PHE A 84 -5.42 -2.39 13.33
C PHE A 84 -4.22 -1.50 13.04
N HIS A 85 -4.40 -0.22 13.29
CA HIS A 85 -3.39 0.83 13.17
C HIS A 85 -2.46 0.90 14.41
N ASP A 86 -2.53 -0.09 15.28
CA ASP A 86 -1.70 -0.24 16.47
C ASP A 86 -1.62 -1.71 16.90
N ASN A 87 -0.77 -2.00 17.88
CA ASN A 87 -0.56 -3.33 18.42
C ASN A 87 -1.45 -3.66 19.64
N VAL A 88 -2.46 -2.84 19.89
CA VAL A 88 -3.42 -2.96 21.02
C VAL A 88 -4.87 -2.98 20.53
N TYR A 89 -5.11 -3.67 19.42
CA TYR A 89 -6.43 -3.89 18.81
C TYR A 89 -7.21 -2.63 18.46
N GLY A 90 -6.50 -1.58 18.01
CA GLY A 90 -7.10 -0.33 17.55
C GLY A 90 -7.48 0.63 18.68
N THR A 91 -7.07 0.39 19.92
CA THR A 91 -7.45 1.26 21.06
C THR A 91 -6.73 2.59 21.05
N LYS A 92 -5.58 2.70 20.37
CA LYS A 92 -4.80 3.95 20.27
C LYS A 92 -5.04 4.71 18.98
N ARG A 93 -5.04 4.02 17.84
CA ARG A 93 -5.08 4.64 16.50
C ARG A 93 -6.23 4.14 15.62
N GLY A 94 -7.00 3.17 16.12
CA GLY A 94 -8.19 2.70 15.43
C GLY A 94 -7.94 1.50 14.52
N LYS A 95 -8.90 1.32 13.60
CA LYS A 95 -8.92 0.21 12.65
C LYS A 95 -8.13 0.57 11.40
N ASN A 96 -7.60 -0.44 10.75
CA ASN A 96 -6.97 -0.37 9.43
C ASN A 96 -7.55 -1.46 8.52
N ILE A 97 -7.53 -1.25 7.23
CA ILE A 97 -7.93 -2.23 6.22
C ILE A 97 -6.75 -2.51 5.32
N VAL A 98 -6.36 -3.76 5.24
CA VAL A 98 -5.43 -4.25 4.22
C VAL A 98 -6.23 -4.53 2.96
N PHE A 99 -5.83 -3.98 1.82
CA PHE A 99 -6.48 -4.21 0.55
C PHE A 99 -5.69 -5.17 -0.34
N LEU A 100 -6.37 -6.21 -0.79
CA LEU A 100 -5.91 -7.13 -1.83
C LEU A 100 -6.53 -6.68 -3.15
N ILE A 101 -5.72 -6.41 -4.15
CA ILE A 101 -6.15 -5.95 -5.46
C ILE A 101 -5.68 -6.99 -6.49
N ASN A 102 -6.62 -7.68 -7.11
CA ASN A 102 -6.32 -8.61 -8.21
C ASN A 102 -6.54 -7.88 -9.54
N MET A 103 -5.44 -7.58 -10.23
CA MET A 103 -5.42 -6.81 -11.46
C MET A 103 -4.53 -7.51 -12.48
N ASP A 104 -5.04 -7.81 -13.67
CA ASP A 104 -4.31 -8.50 -14.77
C ASP A 104 -3.61 -9.80 -14.33
N GLY A 105 -4.21 -10.54 -13.36
CA GLY A 105 -3.68 -11.77 -12.82
C GLY A 105 -2.52 -11.58 -11.82
N ILE A 106 -2.20 -10.34 -11.45
CA ILE A 106 -1.22 -9.99 -10.42
C ILE A 106 -1.97 -9.64 -9.12
N LYS A 107 -1.53 -10.23 -8.01
CA LYS A 107 -2.10 -10.01 -6.68
C LYS A 107 -1.26 -8.99 -5.91
N LEU A 108 -1.80 -7.77 -5.82
CA LEU A 108 -1.21 -6.70 -5.04
C LEU A 108 -1.82 -6.68 -3.64
N CYS A 109 -1.02 -6.36 -2.63
CA CYS A 109 -1.46 -6.21 -1.24
C CYS A 109 -0.96 -4.86 -0.71
N HIS A 110 -1.89 -3.98 -0.36
CA HIS A 110 -1.60 -2.70 0.28
C HIS A 110 -1.95 -2.79 1.76
N LEU A 111 -0.94 -2.65 2.63
CA LEU A 111 -1.12 -2.87 4.06
C LEU A 111 -1.73 -1.67 4.81
N GLY A 112 -1.90 -0.51 4.13
CA GLY A 112 -2.32 0.72 4.81
C GLY A 112 -1.37 1.05 5.96
N ASP A 113 -1.92 1.55 7.05
CA ASP A 113 -1.16 1.85 8.27
C ASP A 113 -1.20 0.68 9.26
N LEU A 114 -0.74 -0.48 8.80
CA LEU A 114 -0.63 -1.66 9.65
C LEU A 114 0.24 -1.37 10.87
N GLY A 115 -0.30 -1.60 12.08
CA GLY A 115 0.36 -1.31 13.36
C GLY A 115 0.80 -2.55 14.15
N HIS A 116 0.78 -3.75 13.55
CA HIS A 116 1.16 -5.01 14.20
C HIS A 116 1.58 -6.06 13.17
N THR A 117 2.27 -7.12 13.60
CA THR A 117 2.52 -8.30 12.76
C THR A 117 1.21 -9.06 12.50
N LEU A 118 1.11 -9.73 11.36
CA LEU A 118 -0.12 -10.41 10.96
C LEU A 118 -0.35 -11.68 11.78
N THR A 119 -1.61 -11.92 12.17
CA THR A 119 -2.05 -13.17 12.77
C THR A 119 -2.24 -14.26 11.71
N ASP A 120 -2.24 -15.53 12.11
CA ASP A 120 -2.46 -16.67 11.19
C ASP A 120 -3.79 -16.53 10.42
N LYS A 121 -4.84 -16.06 11.08
CA LYS A 121 -6.13 -15.79 10.46
C LYS A 121 -6.04 -14.70 9.38
N GLN A 122 -5.33 -13.61 9.66
CA GLN A 122 -5.12 -12.55 8.68
C GLN A 122 -4.25 -13.02 7.51
N LEU A 123 -3.24 -13.84 7.77
CA LEU A 123 -2.42 -14.47 6.72
C LEU A 123 -3.24 -15.39 5.82
N GLU A 124 -4.13 -16.19 6.39
CA GLU A 124 -5.07 -17.04 5.64
C GLU A 124 -6.04 -16.21 4.80
N GLU A 125 -6.61 -15.13 5.37
CA GLU A 125 -7.52 -14.23 4.65
C GLU A 125 -6.83 -13.46 3.51
N ILE A 126 -5.56 -13.08 3.67
CA ILE A 126 -4.73 -12.40 2.67
C ILE A 126 -4.31 -13.39 1.58
N GLY A 127 -3.77 -14.54 1.98
CA GLY A 127 -3.30 -15.56 1.03
C GLY A 127 -2.05 -15.12 0.26
N LYS A 128 -1.91 -15.60 -0.98
CA LYS A 128 -0.71 -15.31 -1.81
C LYS A 128 -0.69 -13.87 -2.29
N VAL A 129 0.49 -13.25 -2.20
CA VAL A 129 0.77 -11.88 -2.63
C VAL A 129 1.91 -11.92 -3.65
N ASP A 130 1.75 -11.21 -4.77
CA ASP A 130 2.81 -11.01 -5.75
C ASP A 130 3.57 -9.70 -5.48
N VAL A 131 2.84 -8.61 -5.21
CA VAL A 131 3.39 -7.28 -4.92
C VAL A 131 2.87 -6.79 -3.58
N LEU A 132 3.76 -6.44 -2.68
CA LEU A 132 3.44 -5.96 -1.33
C LEU A 132 3.82 -4.49 -1.18
N PHE A 133 2.86 -3.64 -0.79
CA PHE A 133 3.11 -2.27 -0.33
C PHE A 133 3.05 -2.27 1.20
N ILE A 134 4.16 -1.91 1.86
CA ILE A 134 4.35 -2.08 3.29
C ILE A 134 4.85 -0.82 3.97
N PRO A 135 4.20 -0.35 5.06
CA PRO A 135 4.71 0.77 5.84
C PRO A 135 5.97 0.35 6.61
N VAL A 136 6.98 1.22 6.65
CA VAL A 136 8.26 0.92 7.31
C VAL A 136 8.75 2.03 8.24
N GLY A 137 8.02 3.15 8.32
CA GLY A 137 8.44 4.34 9.06
C GLY A 137 8.40 4.23 10.58
N GLY A 138 7.70 3.26 11.12
CA GLY A 138 7.49 3.15 12.57
C GLY A 138 6.66 4.31 13.13
N TYR A 139 6.72 4.55 14.45
CA TYR A 139 5.98 5.54 15.23
C TYR A 139 4.45 5.43 15.11
N TYR A 140 3.90 5.57 13.92
CA TYR A 140 2.46 5.39 13.65
C TYR A 140 2.13 3.96 13.22
N THR A 141 3.02 3.31 12.49
CA THR A 141 2.86 1.99 11.87
C THR A 141 3.87 0.99 12.43
N ILE A 142 3.93 -0.20 11.86
CA ILE A 142 5.03 -1.14 12.11
C ILE A 142 6.37 -0.48 11.75
N ASN A 143 7.39 -0.79 12.53
CA ASN A 143 8.77 -0.35 12.28
C ASN A 143 9.49 -1.26 11.29
N ASN A 144 10.75 -0.93 10.96
CA ASN A 144 11.57 -1.69 10.01
C ASN A 144 11.68 -3.18 10.35
N GLU A 145 11.90 -3.53 11.62
CA GLU A 145 12.06 -4.93 12.06
C GLU A 145 10.75 -5.72 11.96
N GLU A 146 9.64 -5.10 12.35
CA GLU A 146 8.29 -5.67 12.23
C GLU A 146 7.89 -5.82 10.77
N ALA A 147 8.24 -4.84 9.91
CA ALA A 147 8.01 -4.90 8.48
C ALA A 147 8.75 -6.07 7.84
N VAL A 148 10.01 -6.30 8.19
CA VAL A 148 10.79 -7.48 7.73
C VAL A 148 10.10 -8.80 8.14
N LYS A 149 9.53 -8.87 9.36
CA LYS A 149 8.77 -10.04 9.79
C LYS A 149 7.53 -10.26 8.93
N VAL A 150 6.77 -9.18 8.64
CA VAL A 150 5.57 -9.24 7.79
C VAL A 150 5.92 -9.65 6.36
N VAL A 151 7.03 -9.16 5.79
CA VAL A 151 7.52 -9.63 4.48
C VAL A 151 7.81 -11.13 4.50
N LYS A 152 8.46 -11.64 5.55
CA LYS A 152 8.72 -13.08 5.71
C LYS A 152 7.43 -13.90 5.88
N GLN A 153 6.42 -13.36 6.55
CA GLN A 153 5.11 -14.01 6.71
C GLN A 153 4.36 -14.13 5.37
N LEU A 154 4.35 -13.07 4.55
CA LEU A 154 3.61 -13.02 3.29
C LEU A 154 4.41 -13.57 2.10
N ASN A 155 5.74 -13.56 2.17
CA ASN A 155 6.68 -14.03 1.15
C ASN A 155 6.32 -13.55 -0.28
N PRO A 156 6.19 -12.23 -0.50
CA PRO A 156 5.84 -11.67 -1.80
C PRO A 156 7.01 -11.81 -2.80
N LYS A 157 6.72 -11.62 -4.10
CA LYS A 157 7.76 -11.58 -5.14
C LYS A 157 8.43 -10.21 -5.26
N LEU A 158 7.66 -9.15 -5.02
CA LEU A 158 8.13 -7.77 -5.00
C LEU A 158 7.60 -7.09 -3.75
N THR A 159 8.47 -6.36 -3.05
CA THR A 159 8.10 -5.53 -1.89
C THR A 159 8.44 -4.07 -2.16
N ILE A 160 7.47 -3.19 -1.96
CA ILE A 160 7.61 -1.74 -2.13
C ILE A 160 7.36 -1.09 -0.76
N PRO A 161 8.37 -0.49 -0.12
CA PRO A 161 8.19 0.22 1.13
C PRO A 161 7.40 1.53 0.90
N MET A 162 6.62 1.90 1.89
CA MET A 162 5.83 3.12 1.93
C MET A 162 5.78 3.71 3.34
N HIS A 163 5.14 4.86 3.53
CA HIS A 163 4.93 5.50 4.83
C HIS A 163 6.24 5.63 5.63
N PHE A 164 7.28 6.16 5.02
CA PHE A 164 8.60 6.39 5.61
C PHE A 164 9.03 7.85 5.42
N LYS A 165 10.01 8.30 6.22
CA LYS A 165 10.52 9.67 6.18
C LYS A 165 11.16 9.99 4.83
N THR A 166 10.67 11.04 4.21
CA THR A 166 11.24 11.66 3.01
C THR A 166 11.52 13.13 3.29
N PRO A 167 12.27 13.83 2.44
CA PRO A 167 12.52 15.27 2.62
C PRO A 167 11.26 16.15 2.63
N GLU A 168 10.18 15.67 2.01
CA GLU A 168 8.93 16.41 1.83
C GLU A 168 8.06 16.45 3.09
N ILE A 169 8.21 15.49 4.01
CA ILE A 169 7.33 15.36 5.19
C ILE A 169 8.05 15.59 6.51
N ASP A 170 7.35 16.18 7.45
CA ASP A 170 7.87 16.43 8.80
C ASP A 170 7.24 15.53 9.87
N PHE A 171 7.06 14.25 9.56
CA PHE A 171 6.58 13.27 10.53
C PHE A 171 7.75 12.68 11.33
N PRO A 172 7.55 12.31 12.61
CA PRO A 172 8.56 11.69 13.47
C PRO A 172 8.76 10.20 13.17
N ILE A 173 8.90 9.86 11.90
CA ILE A 173 9.04 8.49 11.40
C ILE A 173 10.45 8.28 10.82
N THR A 174 10.89 7.04 10.69
CA THR A 174 12.20 6.67 10.15
C THR A 174 12.18 6.53 8.63
N ASP A 175 13.37 6.58 8.00
CA ASP A 175 13.54 6.34 6.57
C ASP A 175 13.54 4.84 6.23
N GLU A 176 13.61 4.52 4.94
CA GLU A 176 13.55 3.15 4.38
C GLU A 176 14.88 2.38 4.43
N LYS A 177 16.00 3.05 4.80
CA LYS A 177 17.35 2.50 4.61
C LYS A 177 17.61 1.19 5.34
N ASN A 178 17.19 1.11 6.62
CA ASN A 178 17.37 -0.11 7.40
C ASN A 178 16.55 -1.27 6.84
N PHE A 179 15.31 -1.00 6.41
CA PHE A 179 14.47 -2.00 5.76
C PHE A 179 15.10 -2.54 4.47
N LEU A 180 15.57 -1.64 3.59
CA LEU A 180 16.25 -2.03 2.36
C LEU A 180 17.51 -2.85 2.64
N LYS A 181 18.31 -2.45 3.64
CA LYS A 181 19.53 -3.18 4.02
C LYS A 181 19.22 -4.61 4.47
N GLU A 182 18.20 -4.80 5.33
CA GLU A 182 17.83 -6.14 5.86
C GLU A 182 17.33 -7.09 4.77
N LEU A 183 16.70 -6.56 3.71
CA LEU A 183 16.16 -7.36 2.61
C LEU A 183 17.05 -7.36 1.36
N ASN A 184 18.25 -6.77 1.41
CA ASN A 184 19.12 -6.53 0.25
C ASN A 184 18.38 -5.79 -0.88
N GLY A 185 17.45 -4.89 -0.49
CA GLY A 185 16.67 -4.08 -1.41
C GLY A 185 17.50 -2.99 -2.06
N ARG A 186 16.99 -2.43 -3.16
CA ARG A 186 17.65 -1.36 -3.90
C ARG A 186 16.72 -0.17 -4.11
N LYS A 187 17.29 1.03 -4.08
CA LYS A 187 16.59 2.25 -4.49
C LYS A 187 16.67 2.40 -5.99
N ILE A 188 15.52 2.65 -6.62
CA ILE A 188 15.45 3.01 -8.04
C ILE A 188 15.31 4.52 -8.17
N SER A 189 15.77 5.08 -9.30
CA SER A 189 15.73 6.53 -9.57
C SER A 189 14.36 7.03 -10.07
N SER A 190 13.39 6.14 -10.20
CA SER A 190 12.04 6.43 -10.67
C SER A 190 11.01 6.15 -9.59
N ASN A 191 9.94 6.96 -9.53
CA ASN A 191 8.76 6.67 -8.74
C ASN A 191 7.73 5.80 -9.49
N ASN A 192 8.12 5.20 -10.61
CA ASN A 192 7.26 4.46 -11.52
C ASN A 192 7.92 3.15 -11.94
N ILE A 193 7.17 2.05 -11.95
CA ILE A 193 7.64 0.72 -12.34
C ILE A 193 6.55 -0.04 -13.10
N ASP A 194 6.95 -0.72 -14.16
CA ASP A 194 6.11 -1.66 -14.88
C ASP A 194 6.33 -3.08 -14.36
N VAL A 195 5.24 -3.77 -14.03
CA VAL A 195 5.27 -5.11 -13.44
C VAL A 195 4.44 -6.07 -14.28
N ASP A 196 5.02 -7.18 -14.65
CA ASP A 196 4.34 -8.31 -15.27
C ASP A 196 4.81 -9.65 -14.69
N SER A 197 4.26 -10.74 -15.20
CA SER A 197 4.62 -12.08 -14.72
C SER A 197 6.08 -12.47 -15.01
N ALA A 198 6.71 -11.88 -16.04
CA ALA A 198 8.12 -12.12 -16.35
C ALA A 198 9.02 -11.39 -15.36
N PHE A 199 8.74 -10.11 -15.11
CA PHE A 199 9.41 -9.31 -14.07
C PHE A 199 9.39 -10.01 -12.71
N LEU A 200 8.22 -10.48 -12.28
CA LEU A 200 8.02 -11.17 -10.98
C LEU A 200 8.67 -12.55 -10.88
N LYS A 201 9.23 -13.09 -11.96
CA LYS A 201 10.03 -14.34 -11.93
C LYS A 201 11.52 -14.07 -11.76
N THR A 202 12.00 -12.91 -12.21
CA THR A 202 13.42 -12.56 -12.24
C THR A 202 13.86 -11.72 -11.05
N GLU A 203 12.98 -10.91 -10.50
CA GLU A 203 13.25 -10.05 -9.35
C GLU A 203 12.76 -10.74 -8.06
N LYS A 204 13.69 -11.04 -7.15
CA LYS A 204 13.41 -11.32 -5.74
C LYS A 204 13.93 -10.13 -4.96
N VAL A 205 13.06 -9.24 -4.60
CA VAL A 205 13.37 -8.12 -3.69
C VAL A 205 12.25 -7.97 -2.67
#